data_d242b1c192907c64998dc23462b57a62
#
_entry.id   d242b1c192907c64998dc23462b57a62
#
_cell.length_a   1.000
_cell.length_b   1.000
_cell.length_c   1.000
_cell.angle_alpha   90.00
_cell.angle_beta   90.00
_cell.angle_gamma   90.00
#
_symmetry.space_group_name_H-M   'P 1'
#
loop_
_entity.id
_entity.type
_entity.pdbx_description
1 polymer ?
#
loop_
_entity_poly.entity_id
_entity_poly.type
_entity_poly.pdbx_seq_one_letter_code
_entity_poly.pdbx_strand_id
1 'polypeptide(L)'
;MLKHLFTRNILMFGLLLAGAAVLQIHSTALAQTPLKTHLQKPKLVLVVVVDQCRSDTLTRFHSRFKATHGLKMLMDKGAYYPNATYDMLQSMTCPGHATILSGAYPYAMGIPLNEWYDNRAQASVYCAEDHQSPLIGLESTKPEDGMSPRRLRGSTVGDELKLAGYKSRVIGIALKDRSAIMLGGHQADMAIWYEEGRWVTSKYYAESLPAWVKSLNAELAAQPKVFKWTVPGQPTGLSLAGQVTREVNVQDKAAIATPYGTHLTTQAAIRALRELNLGQSEHPDLLAVSYSSHDILGHQKGPNSLEMEEFSAHEDQSLGELLKEVDQRVGLANTLVVFTGDHGVAPAVSEAKAMKMPAGSINGKKLLEALNQELVKKLGKSREGDWILRIRSLNVYPNLKAISGQKRTRAEIEAEIQSAIRRIQTEGLAHVVTRTEILRGEVPAGRYGEQLRRSFVEGQSGDVIMIPAAFWVDEGAYATHMSGYNYDREVPLILMGARFKPGVYGQAARVIDIAPTLTHVLGTVSPSGSDGRVLHEALK
;
A
#
# COMPACT_ATOMS: atom_id res chain seq x y z
N MET A 1 -89.67 -10.49 -18.75
CA MET A 1 -88.28 -10.85 -18.72
C MET A 1 -87.28 -9.72 -19.02
N LEU A 2 -87.72 -8.48 -19.24
CA LEU A 2 -86.85 -7.32 -19.58
C LEU A 2 -86.61 -6.34 -18.41
N LYS A 3 -87.28 -6.47 -17.26
CA LYS A 3 -87.10 -5.56 -16.12
C LYS A 3 -85.97 -5.97 -15.11
N HIS A 4 -85.50 -7.17 -15.17
CA HIS A 4 -84.47 -7.62 -14.26
C HIS A 4 -83.02 -7.44 -14.79
N LEU A 5 -82.80 -7.12 -16.07
CA LEU A 5 -81.49 -6.88 -16.65
C LEU A 5 -80.96 -5.45 -16.45
N PHE A 6 -81.87 -4.49 -16.27
CA PHE A 6 -81.52 -3.05 -16.14
C PHE A 6 -81.02 -2.68 -14.72
N THR A 7 -81.57 -3.31 -13.70
CA THR A 7 -81.13 -3.06 -12.29
C THR A 7 -79.79 -3.63 -11.92
N ARG A 8 -79.36 -4.70 -12.61
CA ARG A 8 -78.09 -5.35 -12.31
C ARG A 8 -76.87 -4.60 -12.91
N ASN A 9 -77.06 -3.87 -14.00
CA ASN A 9 -76.00 -3.08 -14.63
C ASN A 9 -75.75 -1.71 -13.94
N ILE A 10 -76.76 -1.11 -13.31
CA ILE A 10 -76.61 0.15 -12.58
C ILE A 10 -75.84 -0.07 -11.25
N LEU A 11 -76.05 -1.19 -10.58
CA LEU A 11 -75.30 -1.51 -9.36
C LEU A 11 -73.82 -1.86 -9.64
N MET A 12 -73.51 -2.47 -10.79
CA MET A 12 -72.11 -2.75 -11.17
C MET A 12 -71.36 -1.51 -11.58
N PHE A 13 -72.01 -0.50 -12.20
CA PHE A 13 -71.37 0.75 -12.58
C PHE A 13 -71.15 1.68 -11.36
N GLY A 14 -72.05 1.63 -10.37
CA GLY A 14 -71.85 2.37 -9.11
C GLY A 14 -70.70 1.83 -8.24
N LEU A 15 -70.51 0.53 -8.21
CA LEU A 15 -69.42 -0.13 -7.48
C LEU A 15 -68.03 0.08 -8.15
N LEU A 16 -67.96 0.20 -9.47
CA LEU A 16 -66.73 0.49 -10.21
C LEU A 16 -66.30 1.95 -10.04
N LEU A 17 -67.23 2.91 -9.97
CA LEU A 17 -66.93 4.33 -9.72
C LEU A 17 -66.52 4.57 -8.25
N ALA A 18 -67.10 3.87 -7.29
CA ALA A 18 -66.71 3.97 -5.89
C ALA A 18 -65.35 3.32 -5.64
N GLY A 19 -65.02 2.22 -6.35
CA GLY A 19 -63.69 1.58 -6.29
C GLY A 19 -62.59 2.44 -6.90
N ALA A 20 -62.88 3.15 -8.00
CA ALA A 20 -61.89 4.04 -8.63
C ALA A 20 -61.61 5.30 -7.79
N ALA A 21 -62.63 5.85 -7.11
CA ALA A 21 -62.48 7.00 -6.22
C ALA A 21 -61.68 6.64 -4.94
N VAL A 22 -61.85 5.43 -4.39
CA VAL A 22 -61.08 4.96 -3.23
C VAL A 22 -59.65 4.63 -3.61
N LEU A 23 -59.39 4.12 -4.82
CA LEU A 23 -58.04 3.88 -5.31
C LEU A 23 -57.28 5.19 -5.62
N GLN A 24 -57.94 6.24 -6.06
CA GLN A 24 -57.34 7.56 -6.29
C GLN A 24 -56.97 8.28 -4.98
N ILE A 25 -57.75 8.10 -3.91
CA ILE A 25 -57.45 8.72 -2.61
C ILE A 25 -56.26 8.03 -1.91
N HIS A 26 -56.07 6.74 -2.18
CA HIS A 26 -54.90 6.02 -1.61
C HIS A 26 -53.59 6.20 -2.41
N SER A 27 -53.65 6.58 -3.69
CA SER A 27 -52.46 6.84 -4.51
C SER A 27 -51.86 8.23 -4.30
N THR A 28 -52.61 9.19 -3.77
CA THR A 28 -52.10 10.53 -3.46
C THR A 28 -51.49 10.66 -2.06
N ALA A 29 -51.68 9.67 -1.17
CA ALA A 29 -51.10 9.69 0.17
C ALA A 29 -49.77 8.91 0.29
N LEU A 30 -49.32 8.26 -0.80
CA LEU A 30 -48.03 7.55 -0.86
C LEU A 30 -46.97 8.28 -1.68
N ALA A 31 -47.27 9.46 -2.19
CA ALA A 31 -46.28 10.28 -2.88
C ALA A 31 -45.69 11.27 -1.89
N GLN A 32 -44.41 11.11 -1.69
CA GLN A 32 -43.47 12.03 -1.03
C GLN A 32 -43.20 11.79 0.45
N THR A 33 -42.65 10.65 0.74
CA THR A 33 -41.45 10.71 1.59
C THR A 33 -40.35 11.31 0.69
N PRO A 34 -39.78 12.47 1.00
CA PRO A 34 -38.62 12.92 0.23
C PRO A 34 -37.55 11.85 0.37
N LEU A 35 -37.23 11.20 -0.76
CA LEU A 35 -36.07 10.35 -0.83
C LEU A 35 -34.93 11.18 -0.28
N LYS A 36 -34.44 10.69 0.85
CA LYS A 36 -33.32 11.14 1.63
C LYS A 36 -32.37 12.06 0.87
N THR A 37 -32.13 13.20 1.47
CA THR A 37 -30.92 13.99 1.25
C THR A 37 -29.85 13.18 0.54
N HIS A 38 -29.61 13.48 -0.73
CA HIS A 38 -28.42 13.04 -1.41
C HIS A 38 -27.26 13.49 -0.53
N LEU A 39 -26.71 12.56 0.23
CA LEU A 39 -25.51 12.84 1.01
C LEU A 39 -24.50 13.39 0.02
N GLN A 40 -24.14 14.65 0.19
CA GLN A 40 -23.24 15.38 -0.69
C GLN A 40 -22.00 14.53 -0.97
N LYS A 41 -21.63 14.40 -2.24
CA LYS A 41 -20.40 13.67 -2.60
C LYS A 41 -19.19 14.35 -1.95
N PRO A 42 -18.21 13.60 -1.48
CA PRO A 42 -16.98 14.20 -0.96
C PRO A 42 -16.30 15.01 -2.06
N LYS A 43 -15.70 16.13 -1.69
CA LYS A 43 -14.93 16.97 -2.60
C LYS A 43 -13.47 16.54 -2.70
N LEU A 44 -12.96 15.88 -1.65
CA LEU A 44 -11.59 15.39 -1.57
C LEU A 44 -11.57 13.98 -0.99
N VAL A 45 -10.77 13.11 -1.58
CA VAL A 45 -10.31 11.87 -1.00
C VAL A 45 -8.84 12.07 -0.63
N LEU A 46 -8.55 12.07 0.66
CA LEU A 46 -7.19 12.12 1.19
C LEU A 46 -6.80 10.70 1.64
N VAL A 47 -5.82 10.12 0.98
CA VAL A 47 -5.24 8.82 1.35
C VAL A 47 -3.89 9.06 1.98
N VAL A 48 -3.75 8.72 3.25
CA VAL A 48 -2.51 8.81 4.01
C VAL A 48 -1.99 7.40 4.28
N VAL A 49 -0.80 7.14 3.80
CA VAL A 49 -0.09 5.87 4.06
C VAL A 49 1.14 6.17 4.89
N VAL A 50 1.33 5.46 5.99
CA VAL A 50 2.59 5.46 6.74
C VAL A 50 3.30 4.15 6.42
N ASP A 51 4.38 4.24 5.67
CA ASP A 51 5.19 3.11 5.21
C ASP A 51 5.76 2.34 6.42
N GLN A 52 5.53 1.03 6.51
CA GLN A 52 5.92 0.16 7.62
C GLN A 52 5.12 0.39 8.93
N CYS A 53 3.91 0.94 8.86
CA CYS A 53 3.08 1.19 10.03
C CYS A 53 2.45 -0.11 10.55
N ARG A 54 3.08 -0.75 11.52
CA ARG A 54 2.56 -1.95 12.17
C ARG A 54 1.27 -1.65 12.95
N SER A 55 0.36 -2.61 13.01
CA SER A 55 -0.97 -2.46 13.61
C SER A 55 -0.97 -1.91 15.05
N ASP A 56 0.03 -2.27 15.86
CA ASP A 56 0.14 -1.83 17.26
C ASP A 56 0.72 -0.41 17.42
N THR A 57 1.25 0.22 16.36
CA THR A 57 1.89 1.54 16.42
C THR A 57 0.97 2.60 17.05
N LEU A 58 -0.30 2.65 16.61
CA LEU A 58 -1.24 3.67 17.07
C LEU A 58 -1.62 3.49 18.54
N THR A 59 -1.81 2.27 19.00
CA THR A 59 -2.16 1.98 20.41
C THR A 59 -0.97 2.08 21.33
N ARG A 60 0.19 1.62 20.87
CA ARG A 60 1.43 1.60 21.62
C ARG A 60 1.97 3.00 21.91
N PHE A 61 1.94 3.88 20.93
CA PHE A 61 2.42 5.25 21.05
C PHE A 61 1.32 6.28 21.30
N HIS A 62 0.10 5.83 21.59
CA HIS A 62 -1.08 6.68 21.78
C HIS A 62 -0.85 7.87 22.73
N SER A 63 -0.12 7.67 23.84
CA SER A 63 0.18 8.73 24.80
C SER A 63 1.06 9.85 24.23
N ARG A 64 1.79 9.59 23.16
CA ARG A 64 2.71 10.53 22.50
C ARG A 64 1.99 11.47 21.51
N PHE A 65 0.83 11.08 21.02
CA PHE A 65 0.08 11.87 20.03
C PHE A 65 -0.58 13.08 20.70
N LYS A 66 -0.27 14.28 20.22
CA LYS A 66 -0.70 15.56 20.81
C LYS A 66 -1.33 16.52 19.80
N ALA A 67 -1.22 16.25 18.49
CA ALA A 67 -1.77 17.11 17.47
C ALA A 67 -3.31 17.12 17.53
N THR A 68 -3.92 18.29 17.51
CA THR A 68 -5.39 18.46 17.56
C THR A 68 -6.09 17.80 16.40
N HIS A 69 -5.49 17.85 15.19
CA HIS A 69 -5.99 17.21 13.97
C HIS A 69 -5.20 15.92 13.64
N GLY A 70 -4.49 15.34 14.62
CA GLY A 70 -3.62 14.21 14.42
C GLY A 70 -4.30 12.85 14.54
N LEU A 71 -3.47 11.84 14.86
CA LEU A 71 -3.86 10.43 14.91
C LEU A 71 -4.97 10.14 15.91
N LYS A 72 -4.99 10.80 17.09
CA LYS A 72 -6.09 10.63 18.06
C LYS A 72 -7.42 11.05 17.48
N MET A 73 -7.47 12.20 16.79
CA MET A 73 -8.70 12.65 16.14
C MET A 73 -9.18 11.65 15.09
N LEU A 74 -8.26 11.07 14.30
CA LEU A 74 -8.63 10.04 13.33
C LEU A 74 -9.19 8.79 14.01
N MET A 75 -8.56 8.33 15.10
CA MET A 75 -9.02 7.16 15.87
C MET A 75 -10.40 7.40 16.50
N ASP A 76 -10.65 8.60 17.04
CA ASP A 76 -11.89 8.94 17.74
C ASP A 76 -13.06 9.23 16.80
N LYS A 77 -12.78 9.85 15.64
CA LYS A 77 -13.82 10.32 14.68
C LYS A 77 -13.95 9.44 13.43
N GLY A 78 -13.08 8.47 13.25
CA GLY A 78 -13.10 7.53 12.12
C GLY A 78 -13.68 6.17 12.47
N ALA A 79 -13.97 5.39 11.44
CA ALA A 79 -14.16 3.95 11.54
C ALA A 79 -12.78 3.30 11.61
N TYR A 80 -12.37 2.88 12.79
CA TYR A 80 -11.04 2.37 13.07
C TYR A 80 -11.04 0.84 13.13
N TYR A 81 -10.28 0.21 12.25
CA TYR A 81 -9.96 -1.21 12.23
C TYR A 81 -8.50 -1.38 12.68
N PRO A 82 -8.27 -1.83 13.92
CA PRO A 82 -6.90 -1.90 14.47
C PRO A 82 -5.98 -2.84 13.70
N ASN A 83 -6.53 -3.93 13.16
CA ASN A 83 -5.78 -5.04 12.58
C ASN A 83 -6.29 -5.37 11.17
N ALA A 84 -6.27 -4.38 10.26
CA ALA A 84 -6.51 -4.68 8.86
C ALA A 84 -5.34 -5.48 8.28
N THR A 85 -5.61 -6.41 7.36
CA THR A 85 -4.60 -7.38 6.93
C THR A 85 -4.25 -7.27 5.46
N TYR A 86 -2.97 -7.48 5.18
CA TYR A 86 -2.48 -7.90 3.87
C TYR A 86 -2.48 -9.42 3.81
N ASP A 87 -3.31 -10.00 2.97
CA ASP A 87 -3.38 -11.46 2.81
C ASP A 87 -2.49 -11.93 1.65
N MET A 88 -1.28 -11.40 1.58
CA MET A 88 -0.22 -11.78 0.66
C MET A 88 1.01 -12.26 1.42
N LEU A 89 1.87 -13.03 0.76
CA LEU A 89 3.04 -13.64 1.40
C LEU A 89 4.14 -12.62 1.66
N GLN A 90 4.40 -11.75 0.69
CA GLN A 90 5.52 -10.82 0.73
C GLN A 90 5.01 -9.39 0.84
N SER A 91 4.86 -8.91 2.09
CA SER A 91 4.44 -7.56 2.41
C SER A 91 5.61 -6.61 2.21
N MET A 92 5.60 -5.85 1.12
CA MET A 92 6.65 -4.92 0.69
C MET A 92 6.04 -3.63 0.17
N THR A 93 6.84 -2.57 0.11
CA THR A 93 6.39 -1.23 -0.28
C THR A 93 5.61 -1.21 -1.60
N CYS A 94 6.18 -1.76 -2.69
CA CYS A 94 5.55 -1.66 -4.00
C CYS A 94 4.23 -2.42 -4.10
N PRO A 95 4.15 -3.74 -3.78
CA PRO A 95 2.88 -4.46 -3.78
C PRO A 95 1.91 -3.92 -2.71
N GLY A 96 2.40 -3.44 -1.56
CA GLY A 96 1.57 -2.84 -0.52
C GLY A 96 0.84 -1.59 -1.00
N HIS A 97 1.58 -0.61 -1.54
CA HIS A 97 0.99 0.63 -2.08
C HIS A 97 0.07 0.36 -3.27
N ALA A 98 0.46 -0.54 -4.18
CA ALA A 98 -0.36 -0.92 -5.31
C ALA A 98 -1.71 -1.54 -4.87
N THR A 99 -1.72 -2.32 -3.77
CA THR A 99 -2.92 -2.95 -3.21
C THR A 99 -3.95 -1.93 -2.70
N ILE A 100 -3.52 -0.80 -2.09
CA ILE A 100 -4.40 0.14 -1.37
C ILE A 100 -5.49 0.70 -2.26
N LEU A 101 -5.12 1.22 -3.44
CA LEU A 101 -6.08 1.87 -4.34
C LEU A 101 -6.49 1.03 -5.56
N SER A 102 -5.85 -0.12 -5.80
CA SER A 102 -6.35 -1.11 -6.77
C SER A 102 -7.35 -2.09 -6.16
N GLY A 103 -7.28 -2.33 -4.84
CA GLY A 103 -8.05 -3.37 -4.17
C GLY A 103 -7.67 -4.78 -4.63
N ALA A 104 -6.52 -4.93 -5.27
CA ALA A 104 -6.07 -6.17 -5.91
C ALA A 104 -4.88 -6.81 -5.18
N TYR A 105 -4.78 -8.11 -5.29
CA TYR A 105 -3.59 -8.85 -4.87
C TYR A 105 -2.53 -8.89 -5.97
N PRO A 106 -1.25 -9.17 -5.64
CA PRO A 106 -0.16 -9.25 -6.61
C PRO A 106 -0.45 -10.08 -7.85
N TYR A 107 -1.10 -11.25 -7.72
CA TYR A 107 -1.44 -12.11 -8.86
C TYR A 107 -2.27 -11.40 -9.93
N ALA A 108 -3.16 -10.50 -9.53
CA ALA A 108 -4.02 -9.74 -10.43
C ALA A 108 -3.36 -8.45 -10.91
N MET A 109 -2.74 -7.69 -9.98
CA MET A 109 -2.10 -6.41 -10.32
C MET A 109 -0.69 -6.52 -10.93
N GLY A 110 -0.07 -7.71 -10.91
CA GLY A 110 1.22 -7.96 -11.57
C GLY A 110 2.44 -7.39 -10.87
N ILE A 111 2.34 -7.03 -9.60
CA ILE A 111 3.45 -6.47 -8.79
C ILE A 111 3.74 -7.40 -7.60
N PRO A 112 4.58 -8.45 -7.75
CA PRO A 112 4.83 -9.40 -6.67
C PRO A 112 5.81 -8.89 -5.62
N LEU A 113 6.76 -8.04 -6.00
CA LEU A 113 7.90 -7.59 -5.20
C LEU A 113 8.25 -6.13 -5.53
N ASN A 114 9.17 -5.53 -4.76
CA ASN A 114 9.78 -4.25 -5.16
C ASN A 114 10.70 -4.43 -6.40
N GLU A 115 11.34 -5.57 -6.50
CA GLU A 115 12.26 -5.90 -7.58
C GLU A 115 12.26 -7.43 -7.79
N TRP A 116 12.28 -7.87 -9.03
CA TRP A 116 12.39 -9.29 -9.41
C TRP A 116 13.39 -9.49 -10.54
N TYR A 117 13.73 -10.75 -10.83
CA TYR A 117 14.56 -11.08 -11.97
C TYR A 117 13.70 -11.59 -13.13
N ASP A 118 13.76 -10.91 -14.26
CA ASP A 118 13.08 -11.34 -15.49
C ASP A 118 14.01 -12.26 -16.31
N ASN A 119 13.64 -13.53 -16.38
CA ASN A 119 14.39 -14.53 -17.13
C ASN A 119 14.40 -14.31 -18.64
N ARG A 120 13.42 -13.57 -19.20
CA ARG A 120 13.38 -13.24 -20.62
C ARG A 120 14.33 -12.09 -20.94
N ALA A 121 14.27 -11.05 -20.13
CA ALA A 121 15.16 -9.89 -20.24
C ALA A 121 16.58 -10.18 -19.74
N GLN A 122 16.79 -11.26 -18.95
CA GLN A 122 18.04 -11.60 -18.28
C GLN A 122 18.54 -10.44 -17.40
N ALA A 123 17.64 -9.74 -16.74
CA ALA A 123 17.91 -8.55 -15.96
C ALA A 123 17.02 -8.48 -14.71
N SER A 124 17.50 -7.76 -13.69
CA SER A 124 16.64 -7.29 -12.60
C SER A 124 15.69 -6.23 -13.12
N VAL A 125 14.45 -6.28 -12.66
CA VAL A 125 13.37 -5.38 -13.02
C VAL A 125 12.82 -4.75 -11.76
N TYR A 126 12.79 -3.43 -11.71
CA TYR A 126 12.18 -2.68 -10.63
C TYR A 126 10.69 -2.42 -10.88
N CYS A 127 9.87 -2.43 -9.84
CA CYS A 127 8.40 -2.44 -9.99
C CYS A 127 7.80 -1.20 -10.66
N ALA A 128 8.46 -0.06 -10.60
CA ALA A 128 8.03 1.20 -11.24
C ALA A 128 8.88 1.61 -12.44
N GLU A 129 9.92 0.83 -12.79
CA GLU A 129 10.84 1.15 -13.87
C GLU A 129 10.14 1.21 -15.24
N ASP A 130 10.45 2.27 -16.00
CA ASP A 130 9.97 2.49 -17.36
C ASP A 130 10.94 3.35 -18.16
N HIS A 131 11.78 2.74 -18.94
CA HIS A 131 12.80 3.41 -19.74
C HIS A 131 12.22 4.40 -20.79
N GLN A 132 10.91 4.35 -21.06
CA GLN A 132 10.23 5.30 -21.95
C GLN A 132 9.80 6.59 -21.23
N SER A 133 9.92 6.63 -19.90
CA SER A 133 9.46 7.73 -19.05
C SER A 133 10.60 8.26 -18.17
N PRO A 134 11.64 8.90 -18.76
CA PRO A 134 12.78 9.42 -18.03
C PRO A 134 12.36 10.41 -16.95
N LEU A 135 13.22 10.60 -15.95
CA LEU A 135 12.98 11.54 -14.86
C LEU A 135 12.98 12.98 -15.35
N ILE A 136 12.18 13.80 -14.71
CA ILE A 136 12.07 15.24 -14.94
C ILE A 136 12.39 15.97 -13.63
N GLY A 137 13.35 16.88 -13.66
CA GLY A 137 13.75 17.70 -12.50
C GLY A 137 15.16 17.46 -11.99
N LEU A 138 15.90 16.52 -12.56
CA LEU A 138 17.33 16.34 -12.35
C LEU A 138 18.13 16.96 -13.49
N GLU A 139 19.41 17.29 -13.21
CA GLU A 139 20.33 17.86 -14.23
C GLU A 139 20.81 16.81 -15.23
N SER A 140 20.99 15.58 -14.75
CA SER A 140 21.38 14.43 -15.59
C SER A 140 20.43 13.27 -15.28
N THR A 141 19.79 12.75 -16.31
CA THR A 141 18.90 11.58 -16.22
C THR A 141 19.29 10.59 -17.31
N LYS A 142 19.20 9.32 -16.99
CA LYS A 142 19.39 8.24 -17.95
C LYS A 142 18.04 7.60 -18.24
N PRO A 143 17.84 7.02 -19.44
CA PRO A 143 16.60 6.31 -19.75
C PRO A 143 16.28 5.20 -18.74
N GLU A 144 17.29 4.49 -18.21
CA GLU A 144 17.16 3.45 -17.21
C GLU A 144 16.64 3.93 -15.86
N ASP A 145 16.72 5.24 -15.56
CA ASP A 145 16.18 5.85 -14.36
C ASP A 145 14.68 6.20 -14.49
N GLY A 146 14.07 5.95 -15.65
CA GLY A 146 12.68 6.29 -15.93
C GLY A 146 11.67 5.49 -15.12
N MET A 147 10.56 6.14 -14.72
CA MET A 147 9.56 5.60 -13.81
C MET A 147 8.14 5.88 -14.29
N SER A 148 7.26 4.88 -14.14
CA SER A 148 5.82 5.00 -14.44
C SER A 148 4.99 3.90 -13.78
N PRO A 149 3.64 3.98 -13.79
CA PRO A 149 2.77 2.91 -13.32
C PRO A 149 2.54 1.78 -14.35
N ARG A 150 3.20 1.76 -15.49
CA ARG A 150 2.90 0.82 -16.60
C ARG A 150 3.00 -0.66 -16.26
N ARG A 151 3.74 -1.01 -15.20
CA ARG A 151 3.82 -2.40 -14.73
C ARG A 151 2.62 -2.81 -13.87
N LEU A 152 1.89 -1.85 -13.30
CA LEU A 152 0.64 -2.10 -12.59
C LEU A 152 -0.41 -2.56 -13.61
N ARG A 153 -1.04 -3.69 -13.34
CA ARG A 153 -2.17 -4.19 -14.15
C ARG A 153 -3.49 -3.75 -13.51
N GLY A 154 -4.45 -3.44 -14.35
CA GLY A 154 -5.77 -2.98 -13.89
C GLY A 154 -5.77 -1.50 -13.49
N SER A 155 -6.89 -1.07 -12.99
CA SER A 155 -7.15 0.32 -12.59
C SER A 155 -7.01 0.55 -11.10
N THR A 156 -6.95 1.81 -10.71
CA THR A 156 -7.01 2.29 -9.32
C THR A 156 -8.28 3.11 -9.09
N VAL A 157 -8.57 3.47 -7.84
CA VAL A 157 -9.67 4.41 -7.51
C VAL A 157 -9.54 5.72 -8.29
N GLY A 158 -8.31 6.24 -8.45
CA GLY A 158 -8.04 7.45 -9.23
C GLY A 158 -8.40 7.28 -10.71
N ASP A 159 -8.05 6.13 -11.29
CA ASP A 159 -8.40 5.80 -12.67
C ASP A 159 -9.91 5.68 -12.84
N GLU A 160 -10.61 5.03 -11.91
CA GLU A 160 -12.08 4.87 -11.97
C GLU A 160 -12.83 6.21 -11.84
N LEU A 161 -12.31 7.17 -11.08
CA LEU A 161 -12.85 8.53 -11.08
C LEU A 161 -12.80 9.15 -12.48
N LYS A 162 -11.66 9.04 -13.17
CA LYS A 162 -11.51 9.57 -14.53
C LYS A 162 -12.39 8.82 -15.54
N LEU A 163 -12.42 7.49 -15.46
CA LEU A 163 -13.26 6.65 -16.34
C LEU A 163 -14.76 6.90 -16.15
N ALA A 164 -15.21 7.26 -14.95
CA ALA A 164 -16.57 7.67 -14.67
C ALA A 164 -16.90 9.09 -15.20
N GLY A 165 -15.97 9.77 -15.84
CA GLY A 165 -16.14 11.10 -16.43
C GLY A 165 -15.97 12.25 -15.44
N TYR A 166 -15.51 12.01 -14.20
CA TYR A 166 -15.16 13.08 -13.28
C TYR A 166 -13.91 13.82 -13.76
N LYS A 167 -13.93 15.14 -13.66
CA LYS A 167 -12.75 15.99 -13.90
C LYS A 167 -11.88 16.07 -12.65
N SER A 168 -11.71 14.94 -11.98
CA SER A 168 -10.93 14.80 -10.76
C SER A 168 -9.46 15.05 -11.04
N ARG A 169 -8.77 15.69 -10.10
CA ARG A 169 -7.30 15.70 -10.04
C ARG A 169 -6.84 14.55 -9.15
N VAL A 170 -5.89 13.79 -9.62
CA VAL A 170 -5.32 12.63 -8.93
C VAL A 170 -3.83 12.87 -8.75
N ILE A 171 -3.40 13.01 -7.50
CA ILE A 171 -2.04 13.40 -7.14
C ILE A 171 -1.44 12.38 -6.18
N GLY A 172 -0.23 11.85 -6.50
CA GLY A 172 0.56 10.98 -5.64
C GLY A 172 1.82 11.70 -5.13
N ILE A 173 2.10 11.63 -3.83
CA ILE A 173 3.27 12.28 -3.20
C ILE A 173 3.91 11.33 -2.19
N ALA A 174 5.20 11.08 -2.33
CA ALA A 174 6.00 10.31 -1.39
C ALA A 174 7.48 10.65 -1.52
N LEU A 175 8.32 10.22 -0.57
CA LEU A 175 9.76 10.25 -0.78
C LEU A 175 10.21 9.12 -1.72
N LYS A 176 9.57 7.96 -1.65
CA LYS A 176 9.84 6.83 -2.55
C LYS A 176 8.99 6.96 -3.83
N ASP A 177 9.61 6.82 -5.00
CA ASP A 177 8.98 6.82 -6.32
C ASP A 177 7.81 5.85 -6.42
N ARG A 178 8.04 4.56 -6.10
CA ARG A 178 7.03 3.49 -6.15
C ARG A 178 5.80 3.77 -5.30
N SER A 179 5.97 4.47 -4.17
CA SER A 179 4.86 4.81 -3.29
C SER A 179 3.95 5.87 -3.92
N ALA A 180 4.52 6.94 -4.46
CA ALA A 180 3.76 7.99 -5.15
C ALA A 180 3.07 7.45 -6.42
N ILE A 181 3.80 6.66 -7.21
CA ILE A 181 3.37 6.14 -8.51
C ILE A 181 2.24 5.11 -8.34
N MET A 182 2.37 4.13 -7.44
CA MET A 182 1.38 3.06 -7.27
C MET A 182 0.08 3.57 -6.63
N LEU A 183 0.15 4.59 -5.77
CA LEU A 183 -1.04 5.28 -5.27
C LEU A 183 -1.70 6.18 -6.33
N GLY A 184 -0.92 6.78 -7.21
CA GLY A 184 -1.43 7.62 -8.29
C GLY A 184 -2.22 6.83 -9.33
N GLY A 185 -1.71 5.68 -9.73
CA GLY A 185 -2.29 4.88 -10.81
C GLY A 185 -1.95 5.41 -12.20
N HIS A 186 -2.65 4.88 -13.21
CA HIS A 186 -2.37 5.18 -14.62
C HIS A 186 -2.77 6.57 -15.07
N GLN A 187 -3.87 7.10 -14.55
CA GLN A 187 -4.44 8.38 -14.97
C GLN A 187 -4.19 9.51 -13.97
N ALA A 188 -3.18 9.35 -13.09
CA ALA A 188 -2.77 10.43 -12.21
C ALA A 188 -2.34 11.66 -13.02
N ASP A 189 -2.80 12.84 -12.59
CA ASP A 189 -2.37 14.12 -13.16
C ASP A 189 -0.91 14.42 -12.78
N MET A 190 -0.47 13.89 -11.63
CA MET A 190 0.90 14.03 -11.17
C MET A 190 1.25 12.99 -10.12
N ALA A 191 2.45 12.41 -10.20
CA ALA A 191 3.14 11.79 -9.09
C ALA A 191 4.49 12.48 -8.92
N ILE A 192 4.82 12.87 -7.69
CA ILE A 192 6.14 13.43 -7.35
C ILE A 192 6.79 12.62 -6.24
N TRP A 193 8.11 12.51 -6.32
CA TRP A 193 8.91 11.84 -5.31
C TRP A 193 10.23 12.57 -5.10
N TYR A 194 10.97 12.16 -4.08
CA TYR A 194 12.18 12.86 -3.67
C TYR A 194 13.42 12.10 -4.14
N GLU A 195 14.22 12.74 -4.99
CA GLU A 195 15.43 12.16 -5.53
C GLU A 195 16.55 13.22 -5.52
N GLU A 196 17.75 12.83 -5.10
CA GLU A 196 18.93 13.70 -5.07
C GLU A 196 18.70 15.09 -4.44
N GLY A 197 17.97 15.12 -3.33
CA GLY A 197 17.73 16.37 -2.59
C GLY A 197 16.64 17.27 -3.16
N ARG A 198 15.82 16.80 -4.08
CA ARG A 198 14.73 17.59 -4.72
C ARG A 198 13.52 16.75 -5.09
N TRP A 199 12.40 17.42 -5.28
CA TRP A 199 11.18 16.80 -5.81
C TRP A 199 11.26 16.65 -7.31
N VAL A 200 10.99 15.48 -7.81
CA VAL A 200 11.03 15.11 -9.23
C VAL A 200 9.73 14.43 -9.65
N THR A 201 9.58 14.26 -10.95
CA THR A 201 8.55 13.45 -11.58
C THR A 201 9.16 12.72 -12.77
N SER A 202 8.34 12.09 -13.62
CA SER A 202 8.80 11.51 -14.87
C SER A 202 8.03 12.05 -16.08
N LYS A 203 8.57 11.77 -17.25
CA LYS A 203 7.93 12.12 -18.53
C LYS A 203 6.55 11.46 -18.71
N TYR A 204 6.23 10.45 -17.93
CA TYR A 204 4.89 9.87 -17.90
C TYR A 204 3.82 10.88 -17.49
N TYR A 205 4.14 11.75 -16.53
CA TYR A 205 3.19 12.72 -15.94
C TYR A 205 3.32 14.12 -16.52
N ALA A 206 4.52 14.55 -16.93
CA ALA A 206 4.75 15.91 -17.42
C ALA A 206 5.95 16.01 -18.34
N GLU A 207 5.92 16.94 -19.31
CA GLU A 207 7.07 17.27 -20.15
C GLU A 207 8.12 18.14 -19.42
N SER A 208 7.72 18.85 -18.37
CA SER A 208 8.60 19.63 -17.49
C SER A 208 8.03 19.73 -16.10
N LEU A 209 8.88 19.97 -15.08
CA LEU A 209 8.39 20.20 -13.71
C LEU A 209 7.34 21.31 -13.69
N PRO A 210 6.17 21.08 -13.06
CA PRO A 210 5.18 22.13 -12.82
C PRO A 210 5.77 23.30 -12.02
N ALA A 211 5.22 24.50 -12.23
CA ALA A 211 5.71 25.71 -11.57
C ALA A 211 5.72 25.56 -10.03
N TRP A 212 4.68 24.96 -9.46
CA TRP A 212 4.59 24.76 -8.01
C TRP A 212 5.67 23.80 -7.47
N VAL A 213 6.08 22.78 -8.24
CA VAL A 213 7.18 21.88 -7.85
C VAL A 213 8.54 22.59 -7.97
N LYS A 214 8.72 23.41 -9.01
CA LYS A 214 9.92 24.27 -9.14
C LYS A 214 10.05 25.21 -7.96
N SER A 215 8.96 25.88 -7.56
CA SER A 215 8.93 26.75 -6.38
C SER A 215 9.25 26.00 -5.09
N LEU A 216 8.65 24.81 -4.91
CA LEU A 216 8.94 23.96 -3.76
C LEU A 216 10.42 23.57 -3.69
N ASN A 217 11.04 23.23 -4.81
CA ASN A 217 12.47 22.90 -4.87
C ASN A 217 13.35 24.14 -4.60
N ALA A 218 12.96 25.32 -5.06
CA ALA A 218 13.70 26.56 -4.77
C ALA A 218 13.66 26.91 -3.27
N GLU A 219 12.50 26.76 -2.64
CA GLU A 219 12.35 26.96 -1.19
C GLU A 219 13.18 25.93 -0.40
N LEU A 220 13.17 24.66 -0.83
CA LEU A 220 13.97 23.61 -0.24
C LEU A 220 15.49 23.92 -0.30
N ALA A 221 15.96 24.41 -1.43
CA ALA A 221 17.37 24.80 -1.59
C ALA A 221 17.77 26.00 -0.71
N ALA A 222 16.82 26.85 -0.33
CA ALA A 222 17.02 28.00 0.55
C ALA A 222 16.91 27.69 2.04
N GLN A 223 16.48 26.46 2.41
CA GLN A 223 16.35 26.07 3.83
C GLN A 223 17.70 25.93 4.54
N PRO A 224 17.72 26.04 5.89
CA PRO A 224 18.91 25.73 6.68
C PRO A 224 19.43 24.33 6.37
N LYS A 225 20.74 24.20 6.23
CA LYS A 225 21.39 22.91 5.91
C LYS A 225 21.38 21.92 7.05
N VAL A 226 20.99 22.33 8.25
CA VAL A 226 20.97 21.49 9.45
C VAL A 226 19.57 21.42 10.01
N PHE A 227 19.07 20.20 10.14
CA PHE A 227 17.84 19.86 10.86
C PHE A 227 18.20 19.32 12.24
N LYS A 228 17.49 19.78 13.28
CA LYS A 228 17.70 19.34 14.65
C LYS A 228 16.55 18.44 15.09
N TRP A 229 16.89 17.27 15.58
CA TRP A 229 15.95 16.29 16.10
C TRP A 229 16.38 15.85 17.50
N THR A 230 15.50 16.03 18.49
CA THR A 230 15.73 15.61 19.87
C THR A 230 15.10 14.24 20.09
N VAL A 231 15.90 13.30 20.55
CA VAL A 231 15.47 11.91 20.88
C VAL A 231 15.80 11.61 22.34
N PRO A 232 15.07 10.66 22.99
CA PRO A 232 15.47 10.16 24.30
C PRO A 232 16.88 9.55 24.25
N GLY A 233 17.72 9.93 25.22
CA GLY A 233 19.04 9.32 25.38
C GLY A 233 18.92 7.88 25.87
N GLN A 234 19.92 7.05 25.57
CA GLN A 234 19.99 5.70 26.15
C GLN A 234 20.32 5.79 27.65
N PRO A 235 19.66 4.99 28.50
CA PRO A 235 20.03 4.91 29.92
C PRO A 235 21.47 4.44 30.06
N THR A 236 22.31 5.21 30.78
CA THR A 236 23.67 4.81 31.08
C THR A 236 23.80 4.56 32.60
N GLY A 237 23.92 3.30 33.01
CA GLY A 237 24.02 2.92 34.42
C GLY A 237 22.78 3.33 35.23
N LEU A 238 22.97 4.04 36.34
CA LEU A 238 21.89 4.51 37.24
C LEU A 238 21.29 5.87 36.85
N SER A 239 21.79 6.52 35.78
CA SER A 239 21.27 7.79 35.32
C SER A 239 20.04 7.59 34.43
N LEU A 240 18.95 8.33 34.75
CA LEU A 240 17.82 8.46 33.83
C LEU A 240 18.31 9.03 32.51
N ALA A 241 17.81 8.48 31.42
CA ALA A 241 18.13 8.92 30.08
C ALA A 241 17.77 10.40 29.92
N GLY A 242 18.75 11.23 29.65
CA GLY A 242 18.54 12.62 29.20
C GLY A 242 17.98 12.65 27.78
N GLN A 243 17.71 13.85 27.29
CA GLN A 243 17.43 14.06 25.87
C GLN A 243 18.74 14.30 25.11
N VAL A 244 18.84 13.75 23.90
CA VAL A 244 19.95 13.94 22.99
C VAL A 244 19.45 14.65 21.74
N THR A 245 19.96 15.85 21.48
CA THR A 245 19.69 16.54 20.21
C THR A 245 20.68 16.07 19.17
N ARG A 246 20.15 15.55 18.07
CA ARG A 246 20.91 15.17 16.86
C ARG A 246 20.82 16.28 15.84
N GLU A 247 21.94 16.64 15.26
CA GLU A 247 22.02 17.54 14.11
C GLU A 247 22.23 16.71 12.86
N VAL A 248 21.40 16.92 11.86
CA VAL A 248 21.43 16.18 10.61
C VAL A 248 21.58 17.17 9.45
N ASN A 249 22.61 16.97 8.62
CA ASN A 249 22.73 17.73 7.38
C ASN A 249 21.64 17.27 6.42
N VAL A 250 20.77 18.18 6.01
CA VAL A 250 19.63 17.89 5.14
C VAL A 250 20.01 17.45 3.72
N GLN A 251 21.27 17.67 3.33
CA GLN A 251 21.81 17.21 2.04
C GLN A 251 22.24 15.72 2.08
N ASP A 252 22.38 15.14 3.28
CA ASP A 252 22.74 13.74 3.41
C ASP A 252 21.51 12.85 3.17
N LYS A 253 21.69 11.74 2.46
CA LYS A 253 20.62 10.73 2.27
C LYS A 253 20.02 10.26 3.60
N ALA A 254 20.80 10.28 4.68
CA ALA A 254 20.33 9.91 6.01
C ALA A 254 19.27 10.87 6.58
N ALA A 255 19.18 12.11 6.09
CA ALA A 255 18.22 13.09 6.59
C ALA A 255 16.76 12.65 6.41
N ILE A 256 16.45 11.93 5.33
CA ILE A 256 15.11 11.43 5.09
C ILE A 256 14.69 10.31 6.06
N ALA A 257 15.61 9.71 6.81
CA ALA A 257 15.32 8.76 7.89
C ALA A 257 15.04 9.47 9.23
N THR A 258 14.70 10.74 9.23
CA THR A 258 14.39 11.56 10.41
C THR A 258 13.05 12.29 10.20
N PRO A 259 12.49 12.96 11.21
CA PRO A 259 11.28 13.78 11.04
C PRO A 259 11.38 14.83 9.91
N TYR A 260 12.58 15.18 9.46
CA TYR A 260 12.77 16.05 8.30
C TYR A 260 12.11 15.48 7.04
N GLY A 261 12.27 14.19 6.74
CA GLY A 261 11.64 13.59 5.56
C GLY A 261 10.10 13.56 5.66
N THR A 262 9.55 13.35 6.86
CA THR A 262 8.11 13.46 7.11
C THR A 262 7.63 14.91 6.87
N HIS A 263 8.37 15.90 7.37
CA HIS A 263 8.09 17.30 7.15
C HIS A 263 8.13 17.67 5.66
N LEU A 264 9.12 17.20 4.90
CA LEU A 264 9.21 17.42 3.44
C LEU A 264 7.94 16.91 2.72
N THR A 265 7.49 15.69 3.06
CA THR A 265 6.30 15.09 2.47
C THR A 265 5.05 15.91 2.78
N THR A 266 4.91 16.36 4.03
CA THR A 266 3.79 17.20 4.47
C THR A 266 3.77 18.54 3.72
N GLN A 267 4.91 19.21 3.59
CA GLN A 267 5.00 20.49 2.87
C GLN A 267 4.66 20.33 1.38
N ALA A 268 5.10 19.25 0.75
CA ALA A 268 4.74 18.96 -0.64
C ALA A 268 3.23 18.72 -0.81
N ALA A 269 2.61 17.97 0.11
CA ALA A 269 1.18 17.71 0.10
C ALA A 269 0.34 18.97 0.31
N ILE A 270 0.72 19.81 1.27
CA ILE A 270 0.09 21.13 1.52
C ILE A 270 0.24 22.04 0.31
N ARG A 271 1.42 22.07 -0.32
CA ARG A 271 1.66 22.86 -1.53
C ARG A 271 0.77 22.38 -2.68
N ALA A 272 0.68 21.08 -2.93
CA ALA A 272 -0.20 20.52 -3.96
C ALA A 272 -1.68 20.87 -3.69
N LEU A 273 -2.13 20.75 -2.44
CA LEU A 273 -3.51 21.10 -2.02
C LEU A 273 -3.83 22.58 -2.35
N ARG A 274 -2.88 23.48 -2.10
CA ARG A 274 -3.03 24.92 -2.32
C ARG A 274 -2.98 25.29 -3.79
N GLU A 275 -1.90 24.96 -4.46
CA GLU A 275 -1.60 25.38 -5.83
C GLU A 275 -2.54 24.76 -6.86
N LEU A 276 -2.96 23.52 -6.61
CA LEU A 276 -3.90 22.83 -7.49
C LEU A 276 -5.38 23.03 -7.08
N ASN A 277 -5.66 23.80 -6.02
CA ASN A 277 -7.00 24.01 -5.48
C ASN A 277 -7.78 22.69 -5.33
N LEU A 278 -7.15 21.65 -4.72
CA LEU A 278 -7.79 20.34 -4.56
C LEU A 278 -9.01 20.45 -3.64
N GLY A 279 -10.08 19.74 -4.00
CA GLY A 279 -11.34 19.74 -3.25
C GLY A 279 -12.18 21.01 -3.41
N GLN A 280 -11.85 21.92 -4.35
CA GLN A 280 -12.60 23.15 -4.59
C GLN A 280 -13.59 23.04 -5.75
N SER A 281 -13.60 21.93 -6.47
CA SER A 281 -14.53 21.66 -7.57
C SER A 281 -15.75 20.85 -7.09
N GLU A 282 -16.71 20.63 -7.99
CA GLU A 282 -17.84 19.71 -7.77
C GLU A 282 -17.45 18.24 -7.96
N HIS A 283 -16.29 17.98 -8.54
CA HIS A 283 -15.75 16.65 -8.75
C HIS A 283 -14.81 16.28 -7.60
N PRO A 284 -14.85 15.04 -7.08
CA PRO A 284 -13.98 14.62 -6.00
C PRO A 284 -12.54 14.51 -6.49
N ASP A 285 -11.63 15.28 -5.92
CA ASP A 285 -10.18 15.12 -6.16
C ASP A 285 -9.61 14.02 -5.27
N LEU A 286 -8.47 13.42 -5.66
CA LEU A 286 -7.74 12.44 -4.89
C LEU A 286 -6.30 12.92 -4.62
N LEU A 287 -5.95 13.05 -3.36
CA LEU A 287 -4.59 13.32 -2.89
C LEU A 287 -4.10 12.12 -2.08
N ALA A 288 -3.12 11.40 -2.61
CA ALA A 288 -2.48 10.28 -1.94
C ALA A 288 -1.08 10.69 -1.46
N VAL A 289 -0.84 10.54 -0.16
CA VAL A 289 0.40 10.94 0.51
C VAL A 289 0.97 9.75 1.26
N SER A 290 2.23 9.37 0.97
CA SER A 290 2.90 8.30 1.68
C SER A 290 4.12 8.82 2.44
N TYR A 291 4.12 8.60 3.75
CA TYR A 291 5.21 8.94 4.66
C TYR A 291 6.23 7.80 4.69
N SER A 292 7.27 7.91 3.86
CA SER A 292 8.28 6.87 3.68
C SER A 292 9.34 6.83 4.79
N SER A 293 9.51 7.93 5.55
CA SER A 293 10.58 8.07 6.54
C SER A 293 10.45 7.09 7.71
N HIS A 294 9.23 6.68 8.05
CA HIS A 294 8.95 5.71 9.10
C HIS A 294 9.63 4.35 8.79
N ASP A 295 9.46 3.85 7.56
CA ASP A 295 10.11 2.63 7.09
C ASP A 295 11.63 2.77 7.05
N ILE A 296 12.14 3.89 6.51
CA ILE A 296 13.57 4.11 6.39
C ILE A 296 14.25 4.10 7.78
N LEU A 297 13.64 4.76 8.78
CA LEU A 297 14.13 4.72 10.16
C LEU A 297 13.89 3.34 10.79
N GLY A 298 12.75 2.73 10.55
CA GLY A 298 12.37 1.43 11.05
C GLY A 298 13.37 0.34 10.67
N HIS A 299 13.84 0.32 9.44
CA HIS A 299 14.91 -0.55 8.99
C HIS A 299 16.24 -0.36 9.73
N GLN A 300 16.54 0.87 10.18
CA GLN A 300 17.79 1.21 10.85
C GLN A 300 17.74 0.97 12.36
N LYS A 301 16.57 1.18 13.00
CA LYS A 301 16.42 1.23 14.45
C LYS A 301 15.52 0.14 15.02
N GLY A 302 14.71 -0.48 14.18
CA GLY A 302 13.67 -1.43 14.59
C GLY A 302 12.42 -0.74 15.14
N PRO A 303 11.25 -1.43 15.07
CA PRO A 303 9.96 -0.85 15.43
C PRO A 303 9.80 -0.56 16.93
N ASN A 304 10.69 -1.11 17.76
CA ASN A 304 10.61 -1.03 19.22
C ASN A 304 11.57 0.01 19.83
N SER A 305 12.31 0.76 19.01
CA SER A 305 13.29 1.74 19.46
C SER A 305 12.65 3.01 20.04
N LEU A 306 13.38 3.68 20.92
CA LEU A 306 12.98 5.00 21.45
C LEU A 306 12.93 6.04 20.33
N GLU A 307 13.80 5.90 19.31
CA GLU A 307 13.77 6.74 18.13
C GLU A 307 12.45 6.63 17.38
N MET A 308 11.89 5.42 17.24
CA MET A 308 10.58 5.22 16.57
C MET A 308 9.42 5.77 17.38
N GLU A 309 9.48 5.69 18.73
CA GLU A 309 8.47 6.30 19.58
C GLU A 309 8.44 7.83 19.41
N GLU A 310 9.60 8.48 19.45
CA GLU A 310 9.70 9.94 19.26
C GLU A 310 9.36 10.35 17.84
N PHE A 311 9.80 9.56 16.86
CA PHE A 311 9.47 9.76 15.45
C PHE A 311 7.95 9.74 15.21
N SER A 312 7.23 8.78 15.82
CA SER A 312 5.77 8.69 15.70
C SER A 312 5.04 9.90 16.27
N ALA A 313 5.61 10.56 17.30
CA ALA A 313 5.07 11.82 17.80
C ALA A 313 5.25 12.97 16.79
N HIS A 314 6.35 13.01 16.05
CA HIS A 314 6.56 13.97 14.95
C HIS A 314 5.65 13.67 13.75
N GLU A 315 5.38 12.40 13.46
CA GLU A 315 4.41 12.03 12.40
C GLU A 315 3.00 12.51 12.75
N ASP A 316 2.58 12.35 14.01
CA ASP A 316 1.30 12.89 14.50
C ASP A 316 1.19 14.40 14.27
N GLN A 317 2.26 15.15 14.54
CA GLN A 317 2.31 16.60 14.30
C GLN A 317 2.23 16.92 12.80
N SER A 318 3.03 16.27 11.97
CA SER A 318 3.06 16.49 10.52
C SER A 318 1.74 16.14 9.85
N LEU A 319 1.13 15.03 10.24
CA LEU A 319 -0.22 14.66 9.80
C LEU A 319 -1.25 15.68 10.28
N GLY A 320 -1.11 16.17 11.52
CA GLY A 320 -1.96 17.21 12.08
C GLY A 320 -1.91 18.51 11.29
N GLU A 321 -0.73 18.92 10.81
CA GLU A 321 -0.57 20.07 9.92
C GLU A 321 -1.31 19.89 8.59
N LEU A 322 -1.16 18.73 7.95
CA LEU A 322 -1.85 18.40 6.70
C LEU A 322 -3.37 18.38 6.89
N LEU A 323 -3.88 17.69 7.91
CA LEU A 323 -5.32 17.60 8.17
C LEU A 323 -5.93 18.95 8.55
N LYS A 324 -5.19 19.80 9.28
CA LYS A 324 -5.60 21.17 9.59
C LYS A 324 -5.74 22.00 8.30
N GLU A 325 -4.80 21.90 7.38
CA GLU A 325 -4.89 22.60 6.08
C GLU A 325 -6.07 22.10 5.26
N VAL A 326 -6.31 20.77 5.24
CA VAL A 326 -7.49 20.17 4.58
C VAL A 326 -8.79 20.70 5.21
N ASP A 327 -8.87 20.76 6.53
CA ASP A 327 -10.05 21.28 7.23
C ASP A 327 -10.31 22.75 6.89
N GLN A 328 -9.29 23.58 6.87
CA GLN A 328 -9.39 25.00 6.56
C GLN A 328 -9.81 25.27 5.11
N ARG A 329 -9.35 24.45 4.15
CA ARG A 329 -9.59 24.70 2.71
C ARG A 329 -10.81 23.98 2.17
N VAL A 330 -11.04 22.75 2.60
CA VAL A 330 -12.08 21.87 2.06
C VAL A 330 -13.17 21.59 3.10
N GLY A 331 -12.77 21.52 4.37
CA GLY A 331 -13.59 21.03 5.47
C GLY A 331 -13.51 19.49 5.59
N LEU A 332 -13.28 18.98 6.80
CA LEU A 332 -13.26 17.54 7.04
C LEU A 332 -14.62 16.87 6.76
N ALA A 333 -15.72 17.62 6.86
CA ALA A 333 -17.06 17.13 6.50
C ALA A 333 -17.20 16.84 4.99
N ASN A 334 -16.43 17.50 4.14
CA ASN A 334 -16.41 17.31 2.68
C ASN A 334 -15.27 16.39 2.22
N THR A 335 -14.51 15.84 3.15
CA THR A 335 -13.33 15.02 2.85
C THR A 335 -13.54 13.58 3.30
N LEU A 336 -13.17 12.61 2.47
CA LEU A 336 -12.92 11.23 2.90
C LEU A 336 -11.45 11.12 3.23
N VAL A 337 -11.14 10.70 4.45
CA VAL A 337 -9.77 10.42 4.87
C VAL A 337 -9.60 8.92 5.03
N VAL A 338 -8.58 8.37 4.40
CA VAL A 338 -8.09 7.00 4.60
C VAL A 338 -6.73 7.10 5.25
N PHE A 339 -6.53 6.41 6.36
CA PHE A 339 -5.22 6.24 6.99
C PHE A 339 -4.91 4.76 7.10
N THR A 340 -3.72 4.32 6.63
CA THR A 340 -3.27 2.93 6.73
C THR A 340 -1.75 2.83 6.63
N GLY A 341 -1.19 1.61 6.79
CA GLY A 341 0.17 1.25 6.39
C GLY A 341 0.16 0.42 5.11
N ASP A 342 1.30 0.29 4.46
CA ASP A 342 1.52 -0.59 3.31
C ASP A 342 2.01 -1.98 3.71
N HIS A 343 2.59 -2.09 4.89
CA HIS A 343 2.99 -3.31 5.62
C HIS A 343 3.38 -2.96 7.05
N GLY A 344 3.58 -3.98 7.87
CA GLY A 344 4.21 -3.87 9.18
C GLY A 344 5.70 -4.22 9.14
N VAL A 345 6.26 -4.67 10.28
CA VAL A 345 7.68 -5.03 10.41
C VAL A 345 7.92 -5.98 11.57
N ALA A 346 8.82 -6.95 11.40
CA ALA A 346 9.29 -7.81 12.46
C ALA A 346 10.13 -7.02 13.49
N PRO A 347 10.17 -7.47 14.76
CA PRO A 347 11.22 -7.04 15.67
C PRO A 347 12.60 -7.34 15.08
N ALA A 348 13.61 -6.54 15.43
CA ALA A 348 14.98 -6.86 15.04
C ALA A 348 15.37 -8.27 15.52
N VAL A 349 16.20 -8.96 14.74
CA VAL A 349 16.63 -10.34 15.09
C VAL A 349 17.26 -10.39 16.48
N SER A 350 18.06 -9.39 16.86
CA SER A 350 18.65 -9.28 18.20
C SER A 350 17.61 -9.13 19.30
N GLU A 351 16.56 -8.34 19.06
CA GLU A 351 15.45 -8.16 20.00
C GLU A 351 14.63 -9.45 20.15
N ALA A 352 14.30 -10.11 19.04
CA ALA A 352 13.60 -11.38 19.06
C ALA A 352 14.40 -12.46 19.83
N LYS A 353 15.73 -12.54 19.63
CA LYS A 353 16.61 -13.42 20.41
C LYS A 353 16.63 -13.07 21.88
N ALA A 354 16.65 -11.79 22.25
CA ALA A 354 16.58 -11.36 23.65
C ALA A 354 15.24 -11.78 24.32
N MET A 355 14.15 -11.85 23.54
CA MET A 355 12.88 -12.42 23.95
C MET A 355 12.82 -13.95 23.92
N LYS A 356 13.96 -14.62 23.70
CA LYS A 356 14.09 -16.09 23.56
C LYS A 356 13.26 -16.68 22.40
N MET A 357 13.01 -15.92 21.38
CA MET A 357 12.37 -16.41 20.16
C MET A 357 13.41 -17.03 19.21
N PRO A 358 13.06 -18.09 18.46
CA PRO A 358 13.94 -18.70 17.46
C PRO A 358 14.07 -17.80 16.23
N ALA A 359 14.94 -16.80 16.33
CA ALA A 359 15.13 -15.78 15.32
C ALA A 359 16.49 -15.90 14.61
N GLY A 360 16.53 -15.52 13.35
CA GLY A 360 17.74 -15.53 12.54
C GLY A 360 17.60 -14.80 11.22
N SER A 361 18.64 -14.88 10.39
CA SER A 361 18.62 -14.34 9.04
C SER A 361 19.07 -15.40 8.01
N ILE A 362 18.53 -15.29 6.81
CA ILE A 362 18.88 -16.13 5.66
C ILE A 362 19.77 -15.29 4.76
N ASN A 363 21.02 -15.75 4.55
CA ASN A 363 21.95 -15.09 3.65
C ASN A 363 21.76 -15.58 2.22
N GLY A 364 21.01 -14.83 1.44
CA GLY A 364 20.66 -15.16 0.05
C GLY A 364 21.90 -15.34 -0.85
N LYS A 365 22.99 -14.58 -0.63
CA LYS A 365 24.23 -14.70 -1.42
C LYS A 365 24.95 -16.01 -1.14
N LYS A 366 25.18 -16.35 0.13
CA LYS A 366 25.80 -17.62 0.51
C LYS A 366 24.97 -18.81 0.05
N LEU A 367 23.64 -18.71 0.18
CA LEU A 367 22.72 -19.74 -0.29
C LEU A 367 22.79 -19.92 -1.81
N LEU A 368 22.87 -18.84 -2.58
CA LEU A 368 23.03 -18.88 -4.04
C LEU A 368 24.31 -19.64 -4.45
N GLU A 369 25.44 -19.32 -3.82
CA GLU A 369 26.72 -19.96 -4.09
C GLU A 369 26.68 -21.48 -3.75
N ALA A 370 26.20 -21.81 -2.55
CA ALA A 370 26.07 -23.20 -2.11
C ALA A 370 25.09 -24.01 -2.97
N LEU A 371 23.98 -23.40 -3.37
CA LEU A 371 22.97 -24.04 -4.20
C LEU A 371 23.51 -24.36 -5.60
N ASN A 372 24.22 -23.44 -6.24
CA ASN A 372 24.88 -23.70 -7.52
C ASN A 372 25.90 -24.81 -7.44
N GLN A 373 26.72 -24.84 -6.37
CA GLN A 373 27.71 -25.94 -6.15
C GLN A 373 27.01 -27.30 -5.99
N GLU A 374 25.91 -27.35 -5.23
CA GLU A 374 25.17 -28.58 -5.00
C GLU A 374 24.49 -29.08 -6.29
N LEU A 375 23.91 -28.18 -7.06
CA LEU A 375 23.27 -28.51 -8.33
C LEU A 375 24.28 -28.97 -9.40
N VAL A 376 25.48 -28.39 -9.43
CA VAL A 376 26.57 -28.90 -10.29
C VAL A 376 26.97 -30.32 -9.92
N LYS A 377 27.07 -30.68 -8.63
CA LYS A 377 27.36 -32.07 -8.21
C LYS A 377 26.25 -33.04 -8.66
N LYS A 378 25.00 -32.61 -8.59
CA LYS A 378 23.83 -33.46 -8.85
C LYS A 378 23.46 -33.55 -10.33
N LEU A 379 23.51 -32.43 -11.05
CA LEU A 379 23.05 -32.30 -12.43
C LEU A 379 24.19 -32.20 -13.44
N GLY A 380 25.44 -32.04 -12.97
CA GLY A 380 26.57 -31.70 -13.81
C GLY A 380 26.69 -30.21 -14.11
N LYS A 381 27.75 -29.80 -14.77
CA LYS A 381 27.91 -28.42 -15.25
C LYS A 381 26.98 -28.16 -16.44
N SER A 382 26.24 -27.06 -16.39
CA SER A 382 25.51 -26.58 -17.56
C SER A 382 26.45 -25.84 -18.52
N ARG A 383 26.17 -25.94 -19.84
CA ARG A 383 26.86 -25.16 -20.88
C ARG A 383 26.41 -23.70 -20.91
N GLU A 384 25.25 -23.41 -20.32
CA GLU A 384 24.58 -22.09 -20.28
C GLU A 384 24.89 -21.30 -19.00
N GLY A 385 25.96 -21.67 -18.27
CA GLY A 385 26.36 -21.03 -17.01
C GLY A 385 25.73 -21.66 -15.76
N ASP A 386 25.56 -20.86 -14.71
CA ASP A 386 25.05 -21.31 -13.42
C ASP A 386 23.60 -21.81 -13.52
N TRP A 387 23.22 -22.76 -12.67
CA TRP A 387 21.86 -23.28 -12.57
C TRP A 387 20.86 -22.27 -12.01
N ILE A 388 21.32 -21.45 -11.04
CA ILE A 388 20.52 -20.40 -10.40
C ILE A 388 21.18 -19.06 -10.71
N LEU A 389 20.42 -18.15 -11.27
CA LEU A 389 20.90 -16.83 -11.64
C LEU A 389 20.81 -15.84 -10.48
N ARG A 390 19.73 -15.90 -9.71
CA ARG A 390 19.48 -14.96 -8.59
C ARG A 390 18.67 -15.62 -7.48
N ILE A 391 18.91 -15.15 -6.26
CA ILE A 391 17.96 -15.23 -5.14
C ILE A 391 17.65 -13.79 -4.76
N ARG A 392 16.36 -13.41 -4.79
CA ARG A 392 15.89 -12.07 -4.47
C ARG A 392 14.65 -12.17 -3.61
N SER A 393 14.65 -11.53 -2.43
CA SER A 393 13.49 -11.55 -1.53
C SER A 393 12.96 -12.98 -1.32
N LEU A 394 13.85 -13.92 -1.05
CA LEU A 394 13.57 -15.35 -0.87
C LEU A 394 12.92 -16.05 -2.08
N ASN A 395 12.92 -15.42 -3.25
CA ASN A 395 12.56 -16.01 -4.52
C ASN A 395 13.83 -16.48 -5.26
N VAL A 396 13.79 -17.70 -5.75
CA VAL A 396 14.91 -18.34 -6.47
C VAL A 396 14.59 -18.33 -7.96
N TYR A 397 15.48 -17.76 -8.76
CA TYR A 397 15.34 -17.61 -10.20
C TYR A 397 16.34 -18.54 -10.92
N PRO A 398 15.90 -19.73 -11.38
CA PRO A 398 16.78 -20.63 -12.12
C PRO A 398 17.07 -20.11 -13.51
N ASN A 399 18.18 -20.61 -14.07
CA ASN A 399 18.57 -20.34 -15.44
C ASN A 399 17.75 -21.20 -16.40
N LEU A 400 16.71 -20.60 -17.00
CA LEU A 400 15.83 -21.32 -17.91
C LEU A 400 16.54 -21.83 -19.16
N LYS A 401 17.64 -21.18 -19.62
CA LYS A 401 18.48 -21.67 -20.73
C LYS A 401 19.19 -22.97 -20.33
N ALA A 402 19.75 -22.99 -19.12
CA ALA A 402 20.39 -24.20 -18.59
C ALA A 402 19.40 -25.37 -18.45
N ILE A 403 18.14 -25.07 -18.07
CA ILE A 403 17.06 -26.07 -17.96
C ILE A 403 16.62 -26.59 -19.31
N SER A 404 16.41 -25.72 -20.29
CA SER A 404 15.92 -26.11 -21.63
C SER A 404 16.85 -27.04 -22.38
N GLY A 405 18.15 -27.01 -22.07
CA GLY A 405 19.15 -27.92 -22.62
C GLY A 405 19.20 -29.32 -21.99
N GLN A 406 18.31 -29.61 -21.01
CA GLN A 406 18.32 -30.88 -20.29
C GLN A 406 17.29 -31.89 -20.83
N LYS A 407 17.54 -33.18 -20.52
CA LYS A 407 16.52 -34.24 -20.71
C LYS A 407 15.42 -34.21 -19.64
N ARG A 408 15.63 -33.47 -18.54
CA ARG A 408 14.71 -33.33 -17.41
C ARG A 408 13.73 -32.17 -17.66
N THR A 409 12.54 -32.33 -17.17
CA THR A 409 11.51 -31.28 -17.21
C THR A 409 11.86 -30.15 -16.23
N ARG A 410 11.28 -28.96 -16.44
CA ARG A 410 11.40 -27.83 -15.50
C ARG A 410 10.94 -28.22 -14.10
N ALA A 411 9.83 -28.97 -13.98
CA ALA A 411 9.29 -29.43 -12.70
C ALA A 411 10.28 -30.34 -11.93
N GLU A 412 10.98 -31.26 -12.64
CA GLU A 412 11.99 -32.10 -12.01
C GLU A 412 13.20 -31.30 -11.50
N ILE A 413 13.59 -30.24 -12.23
CA ILE A 413 14.68 -29.34 -11.81
C ILE A 413 14.24 -28.46 -10.64
N GLU A 414 13.02 -27.92 -10.68
CA GLU A 414 12.42 -27.19 -9.55
C GLU A 414 12.41 -28.05 -8.27
N ALA A 415 12.01 -29.31 -8.37
CA ALA A 415 12.04 -30.27 -7.24
C ALA A 415 13.46 -30.54 -6.72
N GLU A 416 14.45 -30.63 -7.60
CA GLU A 416 15.86 -30.78 -7.19
C GLU A 416 16.37 -29.52 -6.48
N ILE A 417 16.04 -28.32 -6.97
CA ILE A 417 16.34 -27.04 -6.33
C ILE A 417 15.71 -26.99 -4.94
N GLN A 418 14.42 -27.34 -4.83
CA GLN A 418 13.69 -27.39 -3.55
C GLN A 418 14.39 -28.33 -2.56
N SER A 419 14.76 -29.53 -3.00
CA SER A 419 15.48 -30.51 -2.19
C SER A 419 16.86 -30.03 -1.77
N ALA A 420 17.60 -29.37 -2.67
CA ALA A 420 18.91 -28.80 -2.37
C ALA A 420 18.82 -27.68 -1.32
N ILE A 421 17.84 -26.77 -1.45
CA ILE A 421 17.60 -25.72 -0.46
C ILE A 421 17.36 -26.32 0.93
N ARG A 422 16.51 -27.33 1.05
CA ARG A 422 16.23 -27.99 2.34
C ARG A 422 17.44 -28.68 2.96
N ARG A 423 18.38 -29.16 2.15
CA ARG A 423 19.64 -29.75 2.63
C ARG A 423 20.65 -28.69 3.09
N ILE A 424 20.72 -27.55 2.41
CA ILE A 424 21.69 -26.48 2.69
C ILE A 424 21.19 -25.58 3.81
N GLN A 425 19.93 -25.13 3.73
CA GLN A 425 19.30 -24.24 4.68
C GLN A 425 18.41 -25.05 5.64
N THR A 426 19.02 -25.61 6.68
CA THR A 426 18.36 -26.53 7.62
C THR A 426 17.48 -25.83 8.66
N GLU A 427 17.67 -24.53 8.85
CA GLU A 427 16.93 -23.73 9.82
C GLU A 427 16.30 -22.51 9.15
N GLY A 428 15.30 -21.93 9.79
CA GLY A 428 14.71 -20.64 9.40
C GLY A 428 13.75 -20.68 8.22
N LEU A 429 13.42 -21.85 7.68
CA LEU A 429 12.42 -22.03 6.63
C LEU A 429 11.19 -22.77 7.17
N ALA A 430 10.00 -22.19 7.00
CA ALA A 430 8.73 -22.86 7.24
C ALA A 430 8.37 -23.77 6.05
N HIS A 431 8.50 -23.24 4.84
CA HIS A 431 8.22 -23.98 3.60
C HIS A 431 9.16 -23.58 2.48
N VAL A 432 9.34 -24.47 1.53
CA VAL A 432 9.95 -24.21 0.22
C VAL A 432 9.00 -24.78 -0.81
N VAL A 433 8.48 -23.96 -1.70
CA VAL A 433 7.41 -24.30 -2.65
C VAL A 433 7.85 -23.96 -4.06
N THR A 434 7.63 -24.88 -4.99
CA THR A 434 7.97 -24.69 -6.40
C THR A 434 6.83 -24.01 -7.18
N ARG A 435 7.18 -23.36 -8.27
CA ARG A 435 6.22 -22.83 -9.25
C ARG A 435 5.24 -23.93 -9.70
N THR A 436 5.74 -25.12 -9.99
CA THR A 436 4.93 -26.25 -10.45
C THR A 436 3.90 -26.67 -9.40
N GLU A 437 4.28 -26.74 -8.10
CA GLU A 437 3.36 -27.00 -7.01
C GLU A 437 2.28 -25.90 -6.90
N ILE A 438 2.67 -24.62 -7.01
CA ILE A 438 1.71 -23.50 -6.97
C ILE A 438 0.69 -23.60 -8.10
N LEU A 439 1.13 -23.83 -9.33
CA LEU A 439 0.26 -23.92 -10.50
C LEU A 439 -0.68 -25.13 -10.46
N ARG A 440 -0.29 -26.21 -9.78
CA ARG A 440 -1.13 -27.39 -9.56
C ARG A 440 -2.06 -27.27 -8.35
N GLY A 441 -1.92 -26.18 -7.56
CA GLY A 441 -2.64 -26.04 -6.30
C GLY A 441 -2.10 -26.89 -5.15
N GLU A 442 -0.95 -27.53 -5.33
CA GLU A 442 -0.23 -28.36 -4.35
C GLU A 442 0.57 -27.47 -3.38
N VAL A 443 -0.11 -26.58 -2.67
CA VAL A 443 0.49 -25.62 -1.74
C VAL A 443 0.19 -26.01 -0.30
N PRO A 444 0.96 -25.50 0.69
CA PRO A 444 0.68 -25.74 2.09
C PRO A 444 -0.78 -25.41 2.45
N ALA A 445 -1.40 -26.23 3.29
CA ALA A 445 -2.75 -25.97 3.74
C ALA A 445 -2.84 -24.69 4.59
N GLY A 446 -4.01 -24.04 4.58
CA GLY A 446 -4.29 -22.86 5.39
C GLY A 446 -3.66 -21.57 4.86
N ARG A 447 -3.33 -20.66 5.77
CA ARG A 447 -2.94 -19.28 5.47
C ARG A 447 -1.78 -19.14 4.46
N TYR A 448 -0.74 -19.93 4.61
CA TYR A 448 0.44 -19.81 3.72
C TYR A 448 0.13 -20.15 2.27
N GLY A 449 -0.68 -21.17 2.02
CA GLY A 449 -1.09 -21.50 0.65
C GLY A 449 -1.96 -20.41 0.03
N GLU A 450 -2.86 -19.81 0.80
CA GLU A 450 -3.68 -18.68 0.37
C GLU A 450 -2.80 -17.47 0.01
N GLN A 451 -1.89 -17.08 0.92
CA GLN A 451 -0.97 -15.95 0.73
C GLN A 451 -0.07 -16.18 -0.47
N LEU A 452 0.42 -17.41 -0.66
CA LEU A 452 1.29 -17.78 -1.77
C LEU A 452 0.57 -17.63 -3.11
N ARG A 453 -0.66 -18.17 -3.23
CA ARG A 453 -1.47 -18.01 -4.46
C ARG A 453 -1.76 -16.55 -4.79
N ARG A 454 -2.05 -15.73 -3.79
CA ARG A 454 -2.33 -14.29 -3.95
C ARG A 454 -1.10 -13.48 -4.32
N SER A 455 0.09 -13.96 -3.96
CA SER A 455 1.36 -13.25 -4.23
C SER A 455 2.05 -13.70 -5.51
N PHE A 456 1.76 -14.92 -5.98
CA PHE A 456 2.49 -15.50 -7.11
C PHE A 456 2.08 -14.87 -8.44
N VAL A 457 3.06 -14.34 -9.16
CA VAL A 457 2.91 -13.81 -10.53
C VAL A 457 3.82 -14.61 -11.44
N GLU A 458 3.23 -15.41 -12.33
CA GLU A 458 4.01 -16.26 -13.23
C GLU A 458 4.94 -15.43 -14.14
N GLY A 459 6.20 -15.83 -14.19
CA GLY A 459 7.25 -15.15 -14.96
C GLY A 459 7.91 -13.95 -14.26
N GLN A 460 7.38 -13.53 -13.11
CA GLN A 460 7.95 -12.45 -12.28
C GLN A 460 8.36 -12.97 -10.89
N SER A 461 7.54 -13.79 -10.24
CA SER A 461 7.96 -14.53 -9.03
C SER A 461 9.01 -15.58 -9.37
N GLY A 462 9.82 -15.96 -8.39
CA GLY A 462 10.78 -17.05 -8.54
C GLY A 462 10.13 -18.40 -8.79
N ASP A 463 10.85 -19.31 -9.42
CA ASP A 463 10.38 -20.68 -9.67
C ASP A 463 10.37 -21.55 -8.41
N VAL A 464 11.15 -21.15 -7.41
CA VAL A 464 11.10 -21.73 -6.06
C VAL A 464 11.03 -20.60 -5.06
N ILE A 465 10.04 -20.63 -4.20
CA ILE A 465 9.79 -19.62 -3.17
C ILE A 465 10.06 -20.21 -1.80
N MET A 466 10.90 -19.53 -1.05
CA MET A 466 11.20 -19.85 0.34
C MET A 466 10.30 -19.03 1.26
N ILE A 467 9.55 -19.70 2.14
CA ILE A 467 8.74 -19.05 3.18
C ILE A 467 9.55 -19.13 4.48
N PRO A 468 9.96 -17.99 5.05
CA PRO A 468 10.74 -17.98 6.27
C PRO A 468 9.92 -18.49 7.47
N ALA A 469 10.58 -19.05 8.47
CA ALA A 469 9.99 -19.29 9.78
C ALA A 469 9.77 -17.96 10.52
N ALA A 470 8.92 -17.97 11.56
CA ALA A 470 8.67 -16.76 12.34
C ALA A 470 9.97 -16.16 12.88
N PHE A 471 10.11 -14.83 12.78
CA PHE A 471 11.30 -14.06 13.17
C PHE A 471 12.59 -14.38 12.40
N TRP A 472 12.48 -15.14 11.30
CA TRP A 472 13.56 -15.29 10.34
C TRP A 472 13.34 -14.33 9.18
N VAL A 473 14.40 -13.63 8.80
CA VAL A 473 14.35 -12.55 7.81
C VAL A 473 15.42 -12.75 6.72
N ASP A 474 15.23 -12.11 5.57
CA ASP A 474 16.30 -11.97 4.57
C ASP A 474 17.39 -11.05 5.16
N GLU A 475 18.67 -11.41 5.01
CA GLU A 475 19.77 -10.65 5.58
C GLU A 475 19.95 -9.31 4.86
N GLY A 476 20.18 -8.23 5.58
CA GLY A 476 20.55 -6.94 4.98
C GLY A 476 20.20 -5.70 5.79
N ALA A 477 19.21 -5.75 6.69
CA ALA A 477 18.84 -4.62 7.54
C ALA A 477 18.77 -5.02 9.01
N TYR A 478 18.81 -4.05 9.94
CA TYR A 478 18.66 -4.30 11.37
C TYR A 478 17.28 -4.88 11.71
N ALA A 479 16.23 -4.29 11.15
CA ALA A 479 14.89 -4.85 11.14
C ALA A 479 14.33 -4.80 9.72
N THR A 480 13.53 -5.78 9.36
CA THR A 480 12.92 -5.87 8.02
C THR A 480 11.59 -6.61 8.07
N HIS A 481 10.88 -6.58 6.99
CA HIS A 481 9.59 -7.18 6.73
C HIS A 481 9.68 -8.12 5.52
N MET A 482 8.60 -8.65 5.01
CA MET A 482 8.54 -9.50 3.82
C MET A 482 8.01 -10.91 4.12
N SER A 483 7.25 -11.07 5.20
CA SER A 483 6.67 -12.35 5.54
C SER A 483 5.14 -12.29 5.64
N GLY A 484 4.52 -13.46 5.65
CA GLY A 484 3.08 -13.60 5.87
C GLY A 484 2.65 -13.62 7.34
N TYR A 485 3.53 -13.26 8.27
CA TYR A 485 3.21 -13.20 9.70
C TYR A 485 2.51 -11.89 10.07
N ASN A 486 1.78 -11.90 11.17
CA ASN A 486 0.96 -10.77 11.60
C ASN A 486 1.76 -9.48 11.81
N TYR A 487 2.99 -9.57 12.32
CA TYR A 487 3.84 -8.40 12.51
C TYR A 487 4.23 -7.68 11.20
N ASP A 488 4.23 -8.39 10.05
CA ASP A 488 4.51 -7.80 8.73
C ASP A 488 3.24 -7.44 7.96
N ARG A 489 2.12 -8.13 8.21
CA ARG A 489 0.91 -8.02 7.40
C ARG A 489 -0.24 -7.26 8.05
N GLU A 490 -0.22 -7.06 9.37
CA GLU A 490 -1.26 -6.30 10.05
C GLU A 490 -0.91 -4.82 10.16
N VAL A 491 -1.83 -3.99 9.74
CA VAL A 491 -1.72 -2.53 9.72
C VAL A 491 -2.98 -1.89 10.29
N PRO A 492 -2.93 -0.65 10.80
CA PRO A 492 -4.14 0.07 11.15
C PRO A 492 -4.87 0.51 9.87
N LEU A 493 -6.21 0.53 9.90
CA LEU A 493 -7.03 1.16 8.88
C LEU A 493 -8.04 2.09 9.55
N ILE A 494 -8.05 3.36 9.16
CA ILE A 494 -9.04 4.33 9.62
C ILE A 494 -9.71 4.96 8.40
N LEU A 495 -11.04 4.94 8.37
CA LEU A 495 -11.86 5.60 7.38
C LEU A 495 -12.67 6.71 8.04
N MET A 496 -12.41 7.98 7.72
CA MET A 496 -13.09 9.13 8.34
C MET A 496 -13.76 9.99 7.27
N GLY A 497 -14.88 10.60 7.63
CA GLY A 497 -15.66 11.54 6.80
C GLY A 497 -17.15 11.37 7.00
N ALA A 498 -17.93 12.19 6.31
CA ALA A 498 -19.39 12.25 6.52
C ALA A 498 -20.12 10.92 6.26
N ARG A 499 -19.54 10.03 5.47
CA ARG A 499 -20.12 8.73 5.08
C ARG A 499 -19.80 7.60 6.04
N PHE A 500 -18.85 7.79 6.95
CA PHE A 500 -18.41 6.75 7.87
C PHE A 500 -18.96 6.95 9.28
N LYS A 501 -19.27 5.86 9.97
CA LYS A 501 -19.67 5.84 11.37
C LYS A 501 -18.41 5.75 12.23
N PRO A 502 -18.14 6.71 13.12
CA PRO A 502 -17.07 6.59 14.09
C PRO A 502 -17.23 5.34 14.97
N GLY A 503 -16.11 4.72 15.31
CA GLY A 503 -16.08 3.56 16.21
C GLY A 503 -14.89 2.66 15.94
N VAL A 504 -14.62 1.75 16.88
CA VAL A 504 -13.61 0.70 16.73
C VAL A 504 -14.30 -0.57 16.25
N TYR A 505 -13.81 -1.11 15.14
CA TYR A 505 -14.41 -2.25 14.45
C TYR A 505 -13.53 -3.49 14.64
N GLY A 506 -14.06 -4.50 15.30
CA GLY A 506 -13.40 -5.80 15.49
C GLY A 506 -13.62 -6.79 14.35
N GLN A 507 -14.43 -6.44 13.35
CA GLN A 507 -14.63 -7.26 12.16
C GLN A 507 -13.35 -7.33 11.33
N ALA A 508 -13.13 -8.48 10.69
CA ALA A 508 -11.99 -8.64 9.81
C ALA A 508 -12.10 -7.68 8.61
N ALA A 509 -11.10 -6.85 8.44
CA ALA A 509 -10.91 -5.98 7.30
C ALA A 509 -9.57 -6.30 6.63
N ARG A 510 -9.52 -6.13 5.32
CA ARG A 510 -8.31 -6.31 4.52
C ARG A 510 -7.99 -4.99 3.81
N VAL A 511 -6.74 -4.74 3.55
CA VAL A 511 -6.35 -3.50 2.86
C VAL A 511 -6.96 -3.43 1.45
N ILE A 512 -7.16 -4.55 0.78
CA ILE A 512 -7.89 -4.60 -0.50
C ILE A 512 -9.34 -4.11 -0.40
N ASP A 513 -9.94 -4.05 0.79
CA ASP A 513 -11.32 -3.60 1.01
C ASP A 513 -11.45 -2.06 0.91
N ILE A 514 -10.32 -1.32 0.94
CA ILE A 514 -10.29 0.14 0.84
C ILE A 514 -10.85 0.60 -0.51
N ALA A 515 -10.32 0.10 -1.62
CA ALA A 515 -10.68 0.56 -2.95
C ALA A 515 -12.17 0.36 -3.27
N PRO A 516 -12.79 -0.84 -3.09
CA PRO A 516 -14.23 -1.01 -3.34
C PRO A 516 -15.08 -0.21 -2.35
N THR A 517 -14.63 0.04 -1.11
CA THR A 517 -15.35 0.91 -0.17
C THR A 517 -15.35 2.36 -0.63
N LEU A 518 -14.21 2.87 -1.09
CA LEU A 518 -14.11 4.24 -1.63
C LEU A 518 -14.96 4.40 -2.90
N THR A 519 -14.85 3.50 -3.86
CA THR A 519 -15.62 3.57 -5.11
C THR A 519 -17.13 3.46 -4.88
N HIS A 520 -17.56 2.64 -3.91
CA HIS A 520 -18.96 2.59 -3.48
C HIS A 520 -19.45 3.97 -2.97
N VAL A 521 -18.67 4.64 -2.12
CA VAL A 521 -19.00 5.96 -1.57
C VAL A 521 -18.97 7.05 -2.66
N LEU A 522 -18.05 6.95 -3.60
CA LEU A 522 -17.86 7.88 -4.72
C LEU A 522 -18.89 7.67 -5.84
N GLY A 523 -19.56 6.51 -5.87
CA GLY A 523 -20.53 6.15 -6.91
C GLY A 523 -19.87 5.83 -8.24
N THR A 524 -18.69 5.18 -8.21
CA THR A 524 -17.99 4.63 -9.37
C THR A 524 -17.96 3.11 -9.30
N VAL A 525 -17.48 2.44 -10.35
CA VAL A 525 -17.22 1.01 -10.32
C VAL A 525 -15.94 0.72 -9.53
N SER A 526 -15.83 -0.48 -8.98
CA SER A 526 -14.59 -0.93 -8.34
C SER A 526 -13.48 -1.09 -9.37
N PRO A 527 -12.21 -0.87 -8.98
CA PRO A 527 -11.08 -1.12 -9.88
C PRO A 527 -11.10 -2.53 -10.46
N SER A 528 -10.66 -2.65 -11.70
CA SER A 528 -10.84 -3.85 -12.54
C SER A 528 -10.24 -5.15 -11.99
N GLY A 529 -9.21 -5.05 -11.14
CA GLY A 529 -8.58 -6.18 -10.47
C GLY A 529 -8.99 -6.38 -9.01
N SER A 530 -9.99 -5.61 -8.52
CA SER A 530 -10.34 -5.58 -7.09
C SER A 530 -11.00 -6.89 -6.62
N ASP A 531 -10.44 -7.47 -5.56
CA ASP A 531 -10.93 -8.66 -4.84
C ASP A 531 -11.52 -8.32 -3.46
N GLY A 532 -11.54 -7.03 -3.10
CA GLY A 532 -12.02 -6.55 -1.82
C GLY A 532 -13.54 -6.52 -1.72
N ARG A 533 -14.05 -6.41 -0.49
CA ARG A 533 -15.46 -6.14 -0.20
C ARG A 533 -15.68 -4.69 0.23
N VAL A 534 -16.89 -4.22 0.10
CA VAL A 534 -17.29 -2.96 0.72
C VAL A 534 -17.45 -3.15 2.23
N LEU A 535 -16.86 -2.26 3.04
CA LEU A 535 -16.96 -2.26 4.49
C LEU A 535 -18.29 -1.61 4.93
N HIS A 536 -19.42 -2.29 4.61
CA HIS A 536 -20.78 -1.77 4.85
C HIS A 536 -21.06 -1.46 6.31
N GLU A 537 -20.46 -2.19 7.24
CA GLU A 537 -20.59 -2.01 8.68
C GLU A 537 -20.11 -0.61 9.13
N ALA A 538 -19.13 -0.05 8.43
CA ALA A 538 -18.60 1.29 8.70
C ALA A 538 -19.37 2.42 8.00
N LEU A 539 -20.30 2.12 7.08
CA LEU A 539 -21.05 3.14 6.34
C LEU A 539 -22.31 3.61 7.10
N LYS A 540 -22.66 4.91 6.95
CA LYS A 540 -23.89 5.52 7.50
C LYS A 540 -25.10 5.20 6.65
#